data_25765a99e630bc649a1c3c4ebc318eb2
#
_entry.id   25765a99e630bc649a1c3c4ebc318eb2
#
_cell.length_a   1.000
_cell.length_b   1.000
_cell.length_c   1.000
_cell.angle_alpha   90.00
_cell.angle_beta   90.00
_cell.angle_gamma   90.00
#
_symmetry.space_group_name_H-M   'P 1'
#
loop_
_entity.id
_entity.type
_entity.pdbx_description
1 polymer ?
#
loop_
_entity_poly.entity_id
_entity_poly.type
_entity_poly.pdbx_seq_one_letter_code
_entity_poly.pdbx_strand_id
1 'polypeptide(L)'
;MRSAREACRPLALLAAVLMGGCGGSAKTELHIYNWADYIGKDTIAQFETASGIHVVYDTYDADETLEAKMMAGDSGYDVVSTSTDYFSRQIKAGIYQPLDKSLLPNWRNLDPQILALEARADPGNRYAMPYLRHVNGFAYNVDMVRARMPDAPVDSLDLIFKPEIIRRFADCGVTFLDSAEDVLQLALNYLHLDPNTTRPEDYRQAEQLLLSVRPYIRAFDSTEYMNGLANGEFCISMSWSGDYATSRARAKAAGVDVHLAFTIPKEGANASFDALLIPADAPHPRAAHEFLNFILEPRVIAAITNDIRYANDNAAADAYVDPQILYDPAVYPPPAVQARLYQSAEAAPALERLRTRTWTRIKTDL
;
A
#
# COMPACT_ATOMS: atom_id res chain seq x y z
N MET A 1 46.92 80.87 43.33
CA MET A 1 45.60 80.36 43.85
C MET A 1 44.57 80.39 42.75
N ARG A 2 43.78 79.37 42.67
CA ARG A 2 42.68 79.01 41.74
C ARG A 2 43.11 78.28 40.51
N SER A 3 42.78 77.02 40.59
CA SER A 3 42.87 75.98 39.57
C SER A 3 41.78 76.11 38.52
N ALA A 4 42.13 75.91 37.25
CA ALA A 4 41.17 75.63 36.19
C ALA A 4 41.26 74.16 35.79
N ARG A 5 40.16 73.46 35.96
CA ARG A 5 40.02 72.08 35.54
C ARG A 5 39.47 72.07 34.09
N GLU A 6 40.21 71.58 33.17
CA GLU A 6 39.74 71.27 31.80
C GLU A 6 39.06 69.93 31.81
N ALA A 7 37.83 69.91 31.35
CA ALA A 7 37.02 68.75 31.18
C ALA A 7 37.20 68.08 29.82
N CYS A 8 37.85 66.92 29.75
CA CYS A 8 37.87 66.07 28.57
C CYS A 8 36.50 65.42 28.39
N ARG A 9 35.83 65.65 27.22
CA ARG A 9 34.67 64.89 26.76
C ARG A 9 35.16 63.73 25.94
N PRO A 10 34.72 62.50 26.20
CA PRO A 10 34.97 61.37 25.28
C PRO A 10 33.94 61.39 24.18
N LEU A 11 34.43 61.33 22.92
CA LEU A 11 33.67 61.10 21.71
C LEU A 11 33.25 59.59 21.67
N ALA A 12 31.95 59.32 21.86
CA ALA A 12 31.42 57.98 21.68
C ALA A 12 31.25 57.70 20.19
N LEU A 13 32.13 56.87 19.60
CA LEU A 13 31.93 56.28 18.29
C LEU A 13 30.83 55.21 18.39
N LEU A 14 29.66 55.46 17.78
CA LEU A 14 28.61 54.48 17.58
C LEU A 14 28.98 53.59 16.40
N ALA A 15 29.57 52.40 16.65
CA ALA A 15 29.73 51.36 15.65
C ALA A 15 28.40 50.66 15.42
N ALA A 16 27.68 50.95 14.32
CA ALA A 16 26.54 50.22 13.86
C ALA A 16 27.02 48.87 13.30
N VAL A 17 26.87 47.81 14.10
CA VAL A 17 27.05 46.41 13.64
C VAL A 17 25.83 46.07 12.80
N LEU A 18 25.96 46.12 11.48
CA LEU A 18 25.02 45.46 10.53
C LEU A 18 25.18 43.95 10.70
N MET A 19 24.37 43.35 11.59
CA MET A 19 24.14 41.92 11.55
C MET A 19 23.30 41.61 10.31
N GLY A 20 23.97 41.32 9.22
CA GLY A 20 23.39 40.65 8.07
C GLY A 20 23.03 39.25 8.50
N GLY A 21 21.77 39.07 8.92
CA GLY A 21 21.20 37.76 9.14
C GLY A 21 21.13 37.02 7.80
N CYS A 22 22.07 36.12 7.53
CA CYS A 22 21.87 35.02 6.58
C CYS A 22 20.77 34.15 7.18
N GLY A 23 19.52 34.52 6.98
CA GLY A 23 18.38 33.65 7.14
C GLY A 23 18.47 32.59 6.05
N GLY A 24 19.23 31.53 6.27
CA GLY A 24 19.03 30.31 5.51
C GLY A 24 17.58 29.90 5.77
N SER A 25 16.70 30.05 4.77
CA SER A 25 15.37 29.45 4.81
C SER A 25 15.60 27.97 5.13
N ALA A 26 15.17 27.54 6.31
CA ALA A 26 15.11 26.11 6.60
C ALA A 26 14.31 25.49 5.44
N LYS A 27 14.93 24.55 4.74
CA LYS A 27 14.21 23.83 3.68
C LYS A 27 12.97 23.22 4.33
N THR A 28 11.81 23.44 3.73
CA THR A 28 10.59 22.75 4.17
C THR A 28 10.83 21.25 4.02
N GLU A 29 10.64 20.50 5.08
CA GLU A 29 10.68 19.05 5.06
C GLU A 29 9.25 18.54 4.88
N LEU A 30 9.09 17.42 4.15
CA LEU A 30 7.83 16.72 3.98
C LEU A 30 8.02 15.29 4.46
N HIS A 31 7.28 14.91 5.49
CA HIS A 31 7.36 13.57 6.07
C HIS A 31 6.25 12.69 5.50
N ILE A 32 6.65 11.60 4.84
CA ILE A 32 5.75 10.64 4.18
C ILE A 32 5.87 9.29 4.86
N TYR A 33 4.74 8.64 5.15
CA TYR A 33 4.67 7.28 5.67
C TYR A 33 3.85 6.42 4.71
N ASN A 34 4.51 5.50 4.02
CA ASN A 34 3.92 4.70 2.96
C ASN A 34 4.26 3.21 3.14
N TRP A 35 3.59 2.36 2.40
CA TRP A 35 3.95 0.96 2.29
C TRP A 35 5.39 0.77 1.80
N ALA A 36 6.04 -0.31 2.25
CA ALA A 36 7.31 -0.72 1.69
C ALA A 36 7.16 -1.05 0.19
N ASP A 37 8.18 -0.70 -0.61
CA ASP A 37 8.21 -0.92 -2.07
C ASP A 37 7.01 -0.31 -2.86
N TYR A 38 6.38 0.77 -2.37
CA TYR A 38 5.11 1.29 -2.87
C TYR A 38 5.21 2.70 -3.49
N ILE A 39 6.37 3.04 -4.03
CA ILE A 39 6.62 4.28 -4.78
C ILE A 39 7.66 4.03 -5.88
N GLY A 40 7.63 4.81 -6.97
CA GLY A 40 8.64 4.71 -8.03
C GLY A 40 10.01 5.18 -7.55
N LYS A 41 11.06 4.49 -7.99
CA LYS A 41 12.45 4.70 -7.54
C LYS A 41 12.96 6.14 -7.66
N ASP A 42 12.50 6.88 -8.66
CA ASP A 42 12.95 8.24 -8.95
C ASP A 42 11.94 9.31 -8.49
N THR A 43 10.77 8.91 -7.97
CA THR A 43 9.63 9.81 -7.70
C THR A 43 9.98 10.88 -6.67
N ILE A 44 10.62 10.49 -5.57
CA ILE A 44 11.02 11.41 -4.49
C ILE A 44 12.03 12.43 -5.02
N ALA A 45 13.08 11.98 -5.69
CA ALA A 45 14.11 12.88 -6.24
C ALA A 45 13.55 13.86 -7.29
N GLN A 46 12.57 13.42 -8.09
CA GLN A 46 11.88 14.28 -9.05
C GLN A 46 11.03 15.34 -8.33
N PHE A 47 10.29 14.96 -7.28
CA PHE A 47 9.53 15.91 -6.47
C PHE A 47 10.43 16.93 -5.79
N GLU A 48 11.51 16.50 -5.12
CA GLU A 48 12.48 17.39 -4.48
C GLU A 48 13.09 18.38 -5.47
N THR A 49 13.40 17.91 -6.68
CA THR A 49 13.95 18.76 -7.74
C THR A 49 12.94 19.80 -8.22
N ALA A 50 11.67 19.40 -8.37
CA ALA A 50 10.62 20.27 -8.89
C ALA A 50 10.13 21.31 -7.86
N SER A 51 10.01 20.91 -6.58
CA SER A 51 9.43 21.72 -5.52
C SER A 51 10.48 22.46 -4.66
N GLY A 52 11.69 21.93 -4.56
CA GLY A 52 12.70 22.38 -3.60
C GLY A 52 12.44 21.92 -2.17
N ILE A 53 11.40 21.12 -1.94
CA ILE A 53 11.03 20.53 -0.64
C ILE A 53 11.85 19.25 -0.43
N HIS A 54 12.43 19.10 0.77
CA HIS A 54 13.13 17.85 1.14
C HIS A 54 12.12 16.82 1.67
N VAL A 55 12.26 15.56 1.24
CA VAL A 55 11.34 14.47 1.66
C VAL A 55 12.04 13.53 2.62
N VAL A 56 11.42 13.31 3.77
CA VAL A 56 11.72 12.21 4.70
C VAL A 56 10.69 11.12 4.46
N TYR A 57 11.16 9.97 4.01
CA TYR A 57 10.29 8.88 3.58
C TYR A 57 10.49 7.66 4.46
N ASP A 58 9.48 7.34 5.25
CA ASP A 58 9.42 6.17 6.12
C ASP A 58 8.44 5.13 5.55
N THR A 59 8.67 3.86 5.88
CA THR A 59 7.83 2.76 5.40
C THR A 59 7.27 1.92 6.54
N TYR A 60 6.19 1.22 6.25
CA TYR A 60 5.58 0.21 7.08
C TYR A 60 5.10 -0.97 6.21
N ASP A 61 4.73 -2.09 6.85
CA ASP A 61 4.38 -3.37 6.22
C ASP A 61 3.00 -3.92 6.63
N ALA A 62 2.30 -3.22 7.54
CA ALA A 62 0.97 -3.61 8.01
C ALA A 62 0.11 -2.39 8.36
N ASP A 63 -1.15 -2.36 7.92
CA ASP A 63 -2.11 -1.28 8.22
C ASP A 63 -2.30 -1.08 9.73
N GLU A 64 -2.22 -2.14 10.52
CA GLU A 64 -2.30 -2.07 11.99
C GLU A 64 -1.15 -1.24 12.59
N THR A 65 0.04 -1.29 11.98
CA THR A 65 1.20 -0.48 12.40
C THR A 65 0.94 1.00 12.13
N LEU A 66 0.44 1.33 10.93
CA LEU A 66 0.03 2.68 10.60
C LEU A 66 -1.08 3.17 11.54
N GLU A 67 -2.14 2.37 11.70
CA GLU A 67 -3.29 2.75 12.52
C GLU A 67 -2.88 3.04 13.97
N ALA A 68 -2.10 2.16 14.58
CA ALA A 68 -1.61 2.37 15.94
C ALA A 68 -0.85 3.69 16.08
N LYS A 69 -0.03 4.04 15.09
CA LYS A 69 0.73 5.30 15.05
C LYS A 69 -0.18 6.52 14.88
N MET A 70 -1.12 6.47 13.95
CA MET A 70 -2.06 7.56 13.68
C MET A 70 -3.01 7.79 14.86
N MET A 71 -3.50 6.72 15.48
CA MET A 71 -4.38 6.81 16.66
C MET A 71 -3.69 7.35 17.91
N ALA A 72 -2.36 7.25 18.02
CA ALA A 72 -1.60 7.83 19.11
C ALA A 72 -1.55 9.38 19.05
N GLY A 73 -1.76 9.97 17.85
CA GLY A 73 -1.63 11.41 17.59
C GLY A 73 -0.17 11.86 17.54
N ASP A 74 0.04 13.12 17.18
CA ASP A 74 1.37 13.74 17.03
C ASP A 74 2.32 12.86 16.18
N SER A 75 1.77 12.36 15.07
CA SER A 75 2.48 11.41 14.21
C SER A 75 3.74 11.98 13.57
N GLY A 76 3.75 13.29 13.34
CA GLY A 76 4.80 14.03 12.67
C GLY A 76 4.82 13.84 11.15
N TYR A 77 3.90 13.06 10.58
CA TYR A 77 3.78 12.86 9.14
C TYR A 77 2.87 13.88 8.48
N ASP A 78 3.20 14.21 7.24
CA ASP A 78 2.43 15.13 6.38
C ASP A 78 1.54 14.37 5.41
N VAL A 79 2.00 13.21 4.92
CA VAL A 79 1.27 12.34 3.99
C VAL A 79 1.38 10.91 4.47
N VAL A 80 0.26 10.19 4.45
CA VAL A 80 0.22 8.75 4.71
C VAL A 80 -0.54 8.04 3.60
N SER A 81 -0.15 6.79 3.32
CA SER A 81 -0.90 5.88 2.45
C SER A 81 -1.64 4.88 3.31
N THR A 82 -2.86 4.50 2.95
CA THR A 82 -3.59 3.40 3.62
C THR A 82 -4.75 2.92 2.77
N SER A 83 -5.23 1.72 3.06
CA SER A 83 -6.29 1.06 2.33
C SER A 83 -7.69 1.57 2.71
N THR A 84 -8.66 1.37 1.80
CA THR A 84 -10.03 1.90 1.90
C THR A 84 -10.75 1.46 3.17
N ASP A 85 -10.57 0.24 3.61
CA ASP A 85 -11.19 -0.32 4.80
C ASP A 85 -10.64 0.29 6.10
N TYR A 86 -9.38 0.73 6.10
CA TYR A 86 -8.77 1.42 7.22
C TYR A 86 -9.09 2.92 7.22
N PHE A 87 -8.89 3.65 6.13
CA PHE A 87 -9.09 5.09 6.15
C PHE A 87 -10.56 5.50 6.41
N SER A 88 -11.54 4.68 6.03
CA SER A 88 -12.95 4.98 6.29
C SER A 88 -13.23 5.20 7.79
N ARG A 89 -12.74 4.32 8.66
CA ARG A 89 -12.90 4.45 10.11
C ARG A 89 -12.01 5.55 10.71
N GLN A 90 -10.82 5.72 10.15
CA GLN A 90 -9.87 6.74 10.59
C GLN A 90 -10.36 8.16 10.26
N ILE A 91 -11.04 8.35 9.11
CA ILE A 91 -11.75 9.60 8.79
C ILE A 91 -12.82 9.91 9.84
N LYS A 92 -13.64 8.90 10.22
CA LYS A 92 -14.67 9.06 11.25
C LYS A 92 -14.09 9.37 12.64
N ALA A 93 -12.89 8.88 12.92
CA ALA A 93 -12.15 9.19 14.13
C ALA A 93 -11.48 10.57 14.11
N GLY A 94 -11.54 11.30 12.98
CA GLY A 94 -10.96 12.64 12.85
C GLY A 94 -9.44 12.67 12.69
N ILE A 95 -8.85 11.56 12.26
CA ILE A 95 -7.39 11.41 12.09
C ILE A 95 -6.88 12.22 10.90
N TYR A 96 -7.70 12.43 9.89
CA TYR A 96 -7.32 13.13 8.66
C TYR A 96 -8.03 14.47 8.51
N GLN A 97 -7.39 15.41 7.84
CA GLN A 97 -7.98 16.67 7.44
C GLN A 97 -8.56 16.60 6.02
N PRO A 98 -9.61 17.37 5.72
CA PRO A 98 -10.14 17.46 4.37
C PRO A 98 -9.10 18.03 3.40
N LEU A 99 -9.07 17.46 2.18
CA LEU A 99 -8.26 17.97 1.09
C LEU A 99 -8.77 19.30 0.55
N ASP A 100 -7.90 20.28 0.40
CA ASP A 100 -8.18 21.49 -0.37
C ASP A 100 -7.99 21.21 -1.86
N LYS A 101 -9.10 20.88 -2.54
CA LYS A 101 -9.07 20.55 -3.98
C LYS A 101 -8.68 21.74 -4.86
N SER A 102 -8.67 22.95 -4.36
CA SER A 102 -8.16 24.11 -5.11
C SER A 102 -6.63 24.05 -5.29
N LEU A 103 -5.94 23.30 -4.40
CA LEU A 103 -4.50 23.01 -4.48
C LEU A 103 -4.18 21.77 -5.31
N LEU A 104 -5.19 21.06 -5.81
CA LEU A 104 -5.07 19.80 -6.56
C LEU A 104 -5.62 19.92 -8.00
N PRO A 105 -5.07 20.81 -8.85
CA PRO A 105 -5.59 20.99 -10.22
C PRO A 105 -5.53 19.69 -11.07
N ASN A 106 -4.65 18.74 -10.71
CA ASN A 106 -4.53 17.44 -11.38
C ASN A 106 -5.57 16.41 -10.92
N TRP A 107 -6.44 16.74 -9.93
CA TRP A 107 -7.55 15.88 -9.49
C TRP A 107 -8.45 15.43 -10.64
N ARG A 108 -8.62 16.26 -11.65
CA ARG A 108 -9.40 15.98 -12.88
C ARG A 108 -8.90 14.79 -13.70
N ASN A 109 -7.69 14.31 -13.44
CA ASN A 109 -7.07 13.19 -14.13
C ASN A 109 -7.50 11.84 -13.55
N LEU A 110 -8.07 11.83 -12.33
CA LEU A 110 -8.55 10.61 -11.68
C LEU A 110 -9.72 9.98 -12.43
N ASP A 111 -9.80 8.65 -12.39
CA ASP A 111 -10.90 7.90 -13.00
C ASP A 111 -12.21 8.17 -12.25
N PRO A 112 -13.26 8.69 -12.93
CA PRO A 112 -14.55 8.95 -12.31
C PRO A 112 -15.22 7.69 -11.73
N GLN A 113 -14.95 6.50 -12.27
CA GLN A 113 -15.51 5.24 -11.76
C GLN A 113 -14.86 4.88 -10.42
N ILE A 114 -13.56 5.07 -10.29
CA ILE A 114 -12.83 4.85 -9.03
C ILE A 114 -13.29 5.87 -7.99
N LEU A 115 -13.40 7.15 -8.35
CA LEU A 115 -13.93 8.17 -7.45
C LEU A 115 -15.34 7.83 -6.94
N ALA A 116 -16.20 7.24 -7.78
CA ALA A 116 -17.53 6.81 -7.38
C ALA A 116 -17.50 5.59 -6.45
N LEU A 117 -16.52 4.68 -6.61
CA LEU A 117 -16.33 3.54 -5.72
C LEU A 117 -15.82 4.00 -4.35
N GLU A 118 -14.78 4.81 -4.30
CA GLU A 118 -14.20 5.31 -3.05
C GLU A 118 -15.11 6.26 -2.28
N ALA A 119 -16.04 6.95 -2.97
CA ALA A 119 -17.05 7.77 -2.31
C ALA A 119 -17.95 7.00 -1.32
N ARG A 120 -17.93 5.66 -1.34
CA ARG A 120 -18.60 4.82 -0.32
C ARG A 120 -17.88 4.88 1.02
N ALA A 121 -16.56 4.95 0.99
CA ALA A 121 -15.70 5.03 2.18
C ALA A 121 -15.45 6.49 2.61
N ASP A 122 -15.29 7.39 1.64
CA ASP A 122 -15.09 8.84 1.82
C ASP A 122 -16.17 9.63 1.05
N PRO A 123 -17.36 9.88 1.61
CA PRO A 123 -18.45 10.59 0.94
C PRO A 123 -18.03 11.95 0.39
N GLY A 124 -18.07 12.06 -0.95
CA GLY A 124 -17.63 13.25 -1.68
C GLY A 124 -16.12 13.32 -1.94
N ASN A 125 -15.38 12.25 -1.68
CA ASN A 125 -13.93 12.16 -1.85
C ASN A 125 -13.23 13.38 -1.21
N ARG A 126 -13.52 13.60 0.06
CA ARG A 126 -13.10 14.82 0.78
C ARG A 126 -11.73 14.70 1.42
N TYR A 127 -11.30 13.50 1.78
CA TYR A 127 -10.13 13.24 2.61
C TYR A 127 -9.07 12.42 1.90
N ALA A 128 -9.50 11.44 1.11
CA ALA A 128 -8.65 10.46 0.45
C ALA A 128 -8.40 10.84 -1.02
N MET A 129 -7.16 10.76 -1.45
CA MET A 129 -6.76 10.86 -2.85
C MET A 129 -6.47 9.46 -3.37
N PRO A 130 -7.28 8.92 -4.30
CA PRO A 130 -7.01 7.63 -4.94
C PRO A 130 -5.57 7.55 -5.47
N TYR A 131 -4.89 6.44 -5.18
CA TYR A 131 -3.49 6.27 -5.52
C TYR A 131 -3.26 5.05 -6.38
N LEU A 132 -3.32 3.87 -5.79
CA LEU A 132 -3.06 2.60 -6.44
C LEU A 132 -4.10 1.56 -6.02
N ARG A 133 -4.23 0.49 -6.81
CA ARG A 133 -5.14 -0.62 -6.50
C ARG A 133 -4.52 -1.96 -6.86
N HIS A 134 -4.99 -2.99 -6.18
CA HIS A 134 -4.56 -4.37 -6.41
C HIS A 134 -5.71 -5.36 -6.21
N VAL A 135 -5.47 -6.59 -6.62
CA VAL A 135 -6.38 -7.72 -6.40
C VAL A 135 -5.60 -8.84 -5.72
N ASN A 136 -6.24 -9.49 -4.75
CA ASN A 136 -5.68 -10.66 -4.08
C ASN A 136 -5.81 -11.90 -4.96
N GLY A 137 -4.84 -12.79 -4.81
CA GLY A 137 -4.82 -14.06 -5.53
C GLY A 137 -3.63 -14.90 -5.10
N PHE A 138 -3.11 -15.66 -6.03
CA PHE A 138 -1.87 -16.39 -5.81
C PHE A 138 -0.99 -16.38 -7.05
N ALA A 139 0.30 -16.14 -6.81
CA ALA A 139 1.36 -16.31 -7.80
C ALA A 139 1.93 -17.72 -7.73
N TYR A 140 2.33 -18.28 -8.85
CA TYR A 140 2.94 -19.60 -8.88
C TYR A 140 3.97 -19.74 -9.99
N ASN A 141 4.97 -20.61 -9.73
CA ASN A 141 5.93 -21.04 -10.73
C ASN A 141 5.32 -22.17 -11.57
N VAL A 142 5.04 -21.86 -12.83
CA VAL A 142 4.32 -22.74 -13.77
C VAL A 142 5.01 -24.09 -13.91
N ASP A 143 6.34 -24.11 -14.05
CA ASP A 143 7.10 -25.32 -14.28
C ASP A 143 7.14 -26.20 -13.02
N MET A 144 7.35 -25.59 -11.86
CA MET A 144 7.37 -26.32 -10.57
C MET A 144 6.01 -26.92 -10.23
N VAL A 145 4.93 -26.19 -10.50
CA VAL A 145 3.56 -26.68 -10.27
C VAL A 145 3.24 -27.80 -11.26
N ARG A 146 3.49 -27.60 -12.54
CA ARG A 146 3.23 -28.62 -13.58
C ARG A 146 4.03 -29.90 -13.34
N ALA A 147 5.27 -29.80 -12.88
CA ALA A 147 6.11 -30.96 -12.59
C ALA A 147 5.53 -31.85 -11.48
N ARG A 148 4.81 -31.27 -10.50
CA ARG A 148 4.20 -31.99 -9.36
C ARG A 148 2.77 -32.43 -9.62
N MET A 149 2.02 -31.62 -10.35
CA MET A 149 0.63 -31.85 -10.67
C MET A 149 0.28 -31.20 -12.02
N PRO A 150 0.39 -31.95 -13.15
CA PRO A 150 0.11 -31.40 -14.49
C PRO A 150 -1.29 -30.84 -14.67
N ASP A 151 -2.25 -31.36 -13.92
CA ASP A 151 -3.69 -30.98 -13.89
C ASP A 151 -4.06 -30.14 -12.64
N ALA A 152 -3.08 -29.42 -12.07
CA ALA A 152 -3.32 -28.58 -10.90
C ALA A 152 -4.42 -27.52 -11.19
N PRO A 153 -5.37 -27.32 -10.24
CA PRO A 153 -6.47 -26.37 -10.42
C PRO A 153 -5.99 -24.93 -10.24
N VAL A 154 -5.12 -24.46 -11.15
CA VAL A 154 -4.47 -23.15 -11.07
C VAL A 154 -5.41 -21.97 -11.27
N ASP A 155 -6.70 -22.20 -11.56
CA ASP A 155 -7.74 -21.18 -11.67
C ASP A 155 -8.60 -21.06 -10.41
N SER A 156 -8.32 -21.85 -9.36
CA SER A 156 -9.18 -22.04 -8.19
C SER A 156 -8.40 -21.99 -6.88
N LEU A 157 -9.06 -21.50 -5.84
CA LEU A 157 -8.58 -21.58 -4.46
C LEU A 157 -8.44 -23.05 -3.96
N ASP A 158 -8.97 -24.02 -4.68
CA ASP A 158 -8.69 -25.45 -4.45
C ASP A 158 -7.20 -25.76 -4.39
N LEU A 159 -6.40 -25.01 -5.16
CA LEU A 159 -4.93 -25.18 -5.22
C LEU A 159 -4.29 -25.00 -3.85
N ILE A 160 -4.77 -24.06 -3.06
CA ILE A 160 -4.17 -23.67 -1.78
C ILE A 160 -5.01 -24.04 -0.55
N PHE A 161 -6.31 -24.33 -0.71
CA PHE A 161 -7.18 -24.62 0.43
C PHE A 161 -7.63 -26.08 0.53
N LYS A 162 -7.31 -26.95 -0.47
CA LYS A 162 -7.54 -28.39 -0.34
C LYS A 162 -6.28 -29.10 0.18
N PRO A 163 -6.31 -29.71 1.39
CA PRO A 163 -5.15 -30.37 1.98
C PRO A 163 -4.50 -31.44 1.06
N GLU A 164 -5.34 -32.20 0.34
CA GLU A 164 -4.88 -33.23 -0.61
C GLU A 164 -4.19 -32.67 -1.85
N ILE A 165 -4.38 -31.38 -2.15
CA ILE A 165 -3.73 -30.70 -3.26
C ILE A 165 -2.49 -29.96 -2.77
N ILE A 166 -2.61 -29.03 -1.81
CA ILE A 166 -1.53 -28.17 -1.34
C ILE A 166 -0.33 -28.99 -0.80
N ARG A 167 -0.57 -30.14 -0.16
CA ARG A 167 0.50 -31.04 0.33
C ARG A 167 1.48 -31.49 -0.74
N ARG A 168 1.07 -31.51 -2.03
CA ARG A 168 1.94 -31.87 -3.16
C ARG A 168 2.99 -30.81 -3.46
N PHE A 169 2.81 -29.61 -2.89
CA PHE A 169 3.67 -28.46 -3.10
C PHE A 169 4.48 -28.07 -1.86
N ALA A 170 4.29 -28.77 -0.75
CA ALA A 170 4.98 -28.46 0.52
C ALA A 170 6.50 -28.49 0.41
N ASP A 171 7.05 -29.37 -0.43
CA ASP A 171 8.50 -29.51 -0.67
C ASP A 171 9.10 -28.33 -1.44
N CYS A 172 8.32 -27.70 -2.32
CA CYS A 172 8.80 -26.59 -3.15
C CYS A 172 8.46 -25.20 -2.59
N GLY A 173 7.83 -25.14 -1.43
CA GLY A 173 7.54 -23.92 -0.71
C GLY A 173 6.23 -23.26 -1.14
N VAL A 174 5.29 -23.27 -0.19
CA VAL A 174 4.05 -22.52 -0.28
C VAL A 174 4.06 -21.42 0.79
N THR A 175 3.78 -20.18 0.41
CA THR A 175 3.70 -19.06 1.35
C THR A 175 2.34 -18.39 1.27
N PHE A 176 1.88 -17.88 2.41
CA PHE A 176 0.68 -17.06 2.50
C PHE A 176 1.09 -15.66 2.97
N LEU A 177 0.30 -14.67 2.61
CA LEU A 177 0.48 -13.31 3.12
C LEU A 177 0.37 -13.29 4.65
N ASP A 178 1.18 -12.51 5.34
CA ASP A 178 0.99 -12.20 6.76
C ASP A 178 -0.02 -11.04 6.91
N SER A 179 -1.22 -11.28 6.40
CA SER A 179 -2.35 -10.37 6.45
C SER A 179 -3.58 -11.13 6.92
N ALA A 180 -4.05 -10.82 8.13
CA ALA A 180 -5.23 -11.45 8.71
C ALA A 180 -6.47 -11.23 7.84
N GLU A 181 -6.64 -10.02 7.31
CA GLU A 181 -7.80 -9.66 6.52
C GLU A 181 -7.82 -10.41 5.20
N ASP A 182 -6.76 -10.30 4.40
CA ASP A 182 -6.70 -10.90 3.07
C ASP A 182 -6.88 -12.41 3.10
N VAL A 183 -6.18 -13.09 4.03
CA VAL A 183 -6.21 -14.55 4.11
C VAL A 183 -7.55 -15.05 4.63
N LEU A 184 -8.11 -14.41 5.67
CA LEU A 184 -9.40 -14.81 6.24
C LEU A 184 -10.55 -14.53 5.26
N GLN A 185 -10.52 -13.40 4.54
CA GLN A 185 -11.55 -13.10 3.54
C GLN A 185 -11.52 -14.06 2.37
N LEU A 186 -10.34 -14.45 1.85
CA LEU A 186 -10.25 -15.47 0.81
C LEU A 186 -10.74 -16.83 1.30
N ALA A 187 -10.44 -17.20 2.55
CA ALA A 187 -10.94 -18.45 3.15
C ALA A 187 -12.46 -18.43 3.32
N LEU A 188 -13.04 -17.32 3.78
CA LEU A 188 -14.51 -17.15 3.88
C LEU A 188 -15.17 -17.25 2.51
N ASN A 189 -14.63 -16.53 1.51
CA ASN A 189 -15.14 -16.58 0.15
C ASN A 189 -15.08 -17.99 -0.45
N TYR A 190 -14.00 -18.73 -0.23
CA TYR A 190 -13.86 -20.13 -0.64
C TYR A 190 -14.92 -21.03 -0.01
N LEU A 191 -15.29 -20.78 1.25
CA LEU A 191 -16.36 -21.48 1.96
C LEU A 191 -17.76 -21.03 1.54
N HIS A 192 -17.91 -20.16 0.54
CA HIS A 192 -19.16 -19.52 0.12
C HIS A 192 -19.87 -18.75 1.25
N LEU A 193 -19.08 -18.20 2.18
CA LEU A 193 -19.52 -17.29 3.22
C LEU A 193 -19.27 -15.84 2.77
N ASP A 194 -19.97 -14.90 3.40
CA ASP A 194 -19.74 -13.47 3.15
C ASP A 194 -18.32 -13.10 3.61
N PRO A 195 -17.42 -12.62 2.74
CA PRO A 195 -16.09 -12.17 3.15
C PRO A 195 -16.10 -11.06 4.20
N ASN A 196 -17.18 -10.28 4.26
CA ASN A 196 -17.40 -9.20 5.22
C ASN A 196 -18.27 -9.62 6.42
N THR A 197 -18.44 -10.92 6.66
CA THR A 197 -19.22 -11.43 7.80
C THR A 197 -18.67 -10.90 9.12
N THR A 198 -19.59 -10.64 10.07
CA THR A 198 -19.24 -10.31 11.46
C THR A 198 -19.50 -11.46 12.43
N ARG A 199 -19.88 -12.64 11.92
CA ARG A 199 -20.31 -13.80 12.68
C ARG A 199 -19.12 -14.64 13.15
N PRO A 200 -18.91 -14.83 14.47
CA PRO A 200 -17.79 -15.63 14.97
C PRO A 200 -17.75 -17.09 14.48
N GLU A 201 -18.92 -17.67 14.18
CA GLU A 201 -18.99 -19.04 13.64
C GLU A 201 -18.41 -19.16 12.24
N ASP A 202 -18.54 -18.13 11.39
CA ASP A 202 -17.97 -18.12 10.06
C ASP A 202 -16.42 -18.06 10.14
N TYR A 203 -15.90 -17.23 11.05
CA TYR A 203 -14.48 -17.19 11.35
C TYR A 203 -13.91 -18.49 11.91
N ARG A 204 -14.71 -19.25 12.70
CA ARG A 204 -14.30 -20.60 13.14
C ARG A 204 -14.20 -21.58 11.97
N GLN A 205 -15.08 -21.47 10.97
CA GLN A 205 -14.99 -22.32 9.77
C GLN A 205 -13.76 -21.97 8.94
N ALA A 206 -13.49 -20.68 8.74
CA ALA A 206 -12.27 -20.20 8.06
C ALA A 206 -11.00 -20.63 8.81
N GLU A 207 -10.98 -20.55 10.14
CA GLU A 207 -9.89 -21.04 10.98
C GLU A 207 -9.65 -22.55 10.79
N GLN A 208 -10.70 -23.37 10.83
CA GLN A 208 -10.58 -24.80 10.63
C GLN A 208 -10.04 -25.15 9.23
N LEU A 209 -10.49 -24.44 8.20
CA LEU A 209 -9.96 -24.58 6.85
C LEU A 209 -8.45 -24.27 6.82
N LEU A 210 -8.05 -23.12 7.35
CA LEU A 210 -6.66 -22.68 7.34
C LEU A 210 -5.76 -23.59 8.18
N LEU A 211 -6.21 -24.05 9.33
CA LEU A 211 -5.48 -25.03 10.15
C LEU A 211 -5.30 -26.37 9.42
N SER A 212 -6.25 -26.78 8.58
CA SER A 212 -6.13 -28.02 7.79
C SER A 212 -5.01 -27.96 6.74
N VAL A 213 -4.67 -26.77 6.26
CA VAL A 213 -3.61 -26.56 5.27
C VAL A 213 -2.31 -26.00 5.89
N ARG A 214 -2.37 -25.53 7.13
CA ARG A 214 -1.24 -24.94 7.88
C ARG A 214 0.06 -25.75 7.82
N PRO A 215 0.03 -27.10 7.97
CA PRO A 215 1.26 -27.92 7.93
C PRO A 215 2.00 -27.86 6.60
N TYR A 216 1.39 -27.39 5.54
CA TYR A 216 1.96 -27.30 4.19
C TYR A 216 2.41 -25.89 3.83
N ILE A 217 2.14 -24.90 4.69
CA ILE A 217 2.54 -23.51 4.52
C ILE A 217 3.91 -23.33 5.16
N ARG A 218 4.91 -22.95 4.36
CA ARG A 218 6.29 -22.72 4.81
C ARG A 218 6.41 -21.47 5.67
N ALA A 219 5.77 -20.37 5.25
CA ALA A 219 5.82 -19.09 5.94
C ALA A 219 4.55 -18.26 5.68
N PHE A 220 4.26 -17.39 6.64
CA PHE A 220 3.41 -16.21 6.46
C PHE A 220 4.34 -15.01 6.30
N ASP A 221 4.27 -14.33 5.16
CA ASP A 221 5.21 -13.29 4.77
C ASP A 221 4.56 -12.37 3.73
N SER A 222 4.65 -11.06 3.94
CA SER A 222 4.08 -10.05 3.04
C SER A 222 5.15 -9.23 2.31
N THR A 223 6.44 -9.55 2.42
CA THR A 223 7.53 -8.76 1.86
C THR A 223 8.55 -9.61 1.10
N GLU A 224 9.21 -10.56 1.78
CA GLU A 224 10.32 -11.33 1.22
C GLU A 224 9.87 -12.43 0.23
N TYR A 225 8.61 -12.83 0.27
CA TYR A 225 8.08 -13.82 -0.65
C TYR A 225 8.24 -13.44 -2.13
N MET A 226 8.26 -12.15 -2.45
CA MET A 226 8.51 -11.65 -3.82
C MET A 226 9.88 -12.07 -4.33
N ASN A 227 10.90 -11.98 -3.48
CA ASN A 227 12.25 -12.40 -3.80
C ASN A 227 12.33 -13.93 -3.98
N GLY A 228 11.65 -14.68 -3.10
CA GLY A 228 11.54 -16.13 -3.20
C GLY A 228 10.87 -16.62 -4.50
N LEU A 229 9.80 -15.94 -4.92
CA LEU A 229 9.17 -16.19 -6.24
C LEU A 229 10.14 -15.87 -7.39
N ALA A 230 10.79 -14.71 -7.34
CA ALA A 230 11.71 -14.25 -8.40
C ALA A 230 12.92 -15.17 -8.55
N ASN A 231 13.39 -15.78 -7.46
CA ASN A 231 14.53 -16.69 -7.44
C ASN A 231 14.14 -18.16 -7.64
N GLY A 232 12.84 -18.48 -7.75
CA GLY A 232 12.35 -19.87 -7.88
C GLY A 232 12.44 -20.68 -6.59
N GLU A 233 12.51 -20.05 -5.44
CA GLU A 233 12.54 -20.70 -4.12
C GLU A 233 11.15 -21.15 -3.67
N PHE A 234 10.10 -20.41 -4.08
CA PHE A 234 8.72 -20.73 -3.80
C PHE A 234 7.96 -21.10 -5.07
N CYS A 235 7.16 -22.16 -4.98
CA CYS A 235 6.36 -22.61 -6.10
C CYS A 235 4.95 -22.03 -6.12
N ILE A 236 4.39 -21.65 -4.96
CA ILE A 236 3.07 -20.99 -4.82
C ILE A 236 3.16 -19.99 -3.68
N SER A 237 2.64 -18.79 -3.92
CA SER A 237 2.50 -17.76 -2.89
C SER A 237 1.15 -17.07 -3.01
N MET A 238 0.38 -16.98 -1.92
CA MET A 238 -0.66 -15.95 -1.88
C MET A 238 0.02 -14.60 -2.12
N SER A 239 -0.57 -13.78 -2.95
CA SER A 239 0.09 -12.58 -3.45
C SER A 239 -0.92 -11.52 -3.83
N TRP A 240 -0.51 -10.28 -3.73
CA TRP A 240 -1.14 -9.18 -4.43
C TRP A 240 -0.69 -9.14 -5.89
N SER A 241 -1.56 -8.65 -6.76
CA SER A 241 -1.32 -8.64 -8.20
C SER A 241 -0.08 -7.84 -8.63
N GLY A 242 0.18 -6.71 -7.94
CA GLY A 242 1.38 -5.89 -8.19
C GLY A 242 2.67 -6.59 -7.79
N ASP A 243 2.68 -7.27 -6.65
CA ASP A 243 3.83 -8.01 -6.15
C ASP A 243 4.22 -9.18 -7.06
N TYR A 244 3.23 -9.91 -7.59
CA TYR A 244 3.48 -10.89 -8.63
C TYR A 244 4.18 -10.26 -9.85
N ALA A 245 3.64 -9.15 -10.34
CA ALA A 245 4.21 -8.49 -11.52
C ALA A 245 5.63 -7.95 -11.24
N THR A 246 5.87 -7.46 -10.01
CA THR A 246 7.19 -7.05 -9.52
C THR A 246 8.15 -8.24 -9.42
N SER A 247 7.71 -9.38 -8.86
CA SER A 247 8.51 -10.61 -8.79
C SER A 247 8.97 -11.07 -10.17
N ARG A 248 8.05 -11.05 -11.15
CA ARG A 248 8.36 -11.38 -12.55
C ARG A 248 9.39 -10.42 -13.16
N ALA A 249 9.27 -9.13 -12.87
CA ALA A 249 10.22 -8.12 -13.35
C ALA A 249 11.60 -8.30 -12.71
N ARG A 250 11.66 -8.57 -11.40
CA ARG A 250 12.92 -8.86 -10.66
C ARG A 250 13.62 -10.10 -11.23
N ALA A 251 12.89 -11.19 -11.46
CA ALA A 251 13.44 -12.40 -12.08
C ALA A 251 14.06 -12.11 -13.46
N LYS A 252 13.33 -11.40 -14.31
CA LYS A 252 13.81 -11.00 -15.64
C LYS A 252 15.08 -10.14 -15.56
N ALA A 253 15.10 -9.16 -14.66
CA ALA A 253 16.25 -8.27 -14.48
C ALA A 253 17.49 -8.99 -13.95
N ALA A 254 17.29 -10.00 -13.10
CA ALA A 254 18.36 -10.86 -12.57
C ALA A 254 18.79 -11.98 -13.53
N GLY A 255 18.12 -12.15 -14.67
CA GLY A 255 18.40 -13.24 -15.62
C GLY A 255 18.05 -14.62 -15.08
N VAL A 256 17.15 -14.70 -14.11
CA VAL A 256 16.66 -15.98 -13.56
C VAL A 256 15.54 -16.51 -14.47
N ASP A 257 15.71 -17.77 -14.90
CA ASP A 257 14.74 -18.44 -15.78
C ASP A 257 13.61 -19.07 -14.95
N VAL A 258 12.63 -18.24 -14.56
CA VAL A 258 11.42 -18.67 -13.86
C VAL A 258 10.18 -18.20 -14.64
N HIS A 259 9.22 -19.10 -14.79
CA HIS A 259 7.94 -18.80 -15.42
C HIS A 259 6.88 -18.61 -14.36
N LEU A 260 6.65 -17.35 -13.95
CA LEU A 260 5.62 -16.99 -12.99
C LEU A 260 4.29 -16.69 -13.68
N ALA A 261 3.21 -17.16 -13.08
CA ALA A 261 1.84 -16.80 -13.43
C ALA A 261 1.09 -16.34 -12.17
N PHE A 262 0.02 -15.59 -12.37
CA PHE A 262 -0.87 -15.12 -11.31
C PHE A 262 -2.31 -15.52 -11.62
N THR A 263 -3.03 -15.91 -10.60
CA THR A 263 -4.47 -16.19 -10.71
C THR A 263 -5.27 -15.31 -9.77
N ILE A 264 -6.25 -14.61 -10.34
CA ILE A 264 -7.41 -14.12 -9.63
C ILE A 264 -8.40 -15.29 -9.60
N PRO A 265 -8.70 -15.89 -8.43
CA PRO A 265 -9.46 -17.13 -8.37
C PRO A 265 -10.85 -17.02 -8.99
N LYS A 266 -11.34 -18.11 -9.56
CA LYS A 266 -12.69 -18.16 -10.13
C LYS A 266 -13.80 -17.97 -9.08
N GLU A 267 -13.49 -18.27 -7.83
CA GLU A 267 -14.39 -18.05 -6.69
C GLU A 267 -14.55 -16.56 -6.34
N GLY A 268 -13.64 -15.71 -6.84
CA GLY A 268 -13.57 -14.29 -6.54
C GLY A 268 -12.45 -13.97 -5.57
N ALA A 269 -12.14 -12.67 -5.46
CA ALA A 269 -11.08 -12.16 -4.60
C ALA A 269 -11.36 -10.73 -4.15
N ASN A 270 -10.65 -10.27 -3.12
CA ASN A 270 -10.68 -8.88 -2.71
C ASN A 270 -9.97 -8.00 -3.74
N ALA A 271 -10.59 -6.87 -4.06
CA ALA A 271 -9.97 -5.75 -4.76
C ALA A 271 -9.80 -4.61 -3.75
N SER A 272 -8.57 -4.26 -3.45
CA SER A 272 -8.22 -3.19 -2.53
C SER A 272 -7.80 -1.93 -3.28
N PHE A 273 -8.12 -0.80 -2.70
CA PHE A 273 -7.77 0.54 -3.17
C PHE A 273 -7.01 1.25 -2.05
N ASP A 274 -5.88 1.82 -2.40
CA ASP A 274 -5.06 2.61 -1.50
C ASP A 274 -5.16 4.07 -1.86
N ALA A 275 -5.18 4.90 -0.85
CA ALA A 275 -5.25 6.35 -1.00
C ALA A 275 -4.12 7.05 -0.25
N LEU A 276 -3.76 8.24 -0.70
CA LEU A 276 -2.92 9.17 0.04
C LEU A 276 -3.81 10.14 0.82
N LEU A 277 -3.51 10.30 2.11
CA LEU A 277 -4.25 11.16 3.03
C LEU A 277 -3.31 12.09 3.78
N ILE A 278 -3.85 13.20 4.28
CA ILE A 278 -3.12 14.18 5.07
C ILE A 278 -3.61 14.09 6.52
N PRO A 279 -2.75 13.72 7.50
CA PRO A 279 -3.11 13.72 8.91
C PRO A 279 -3.64 15.09 9.38
N ALA A 280 -4.56 15.08 10.34
CA ALA A 280 -5.15 16.31 10.88
C ALA A 280 -4.11 17.19 11.58
N ASP A 281 -3.07 16.56 12.13
CA ASP A 281 -1.92 17.16 12.81
C ASP A 281 -0.69 17.36 11.91
N ALA A 282 -0.83 17.18 10.59
CA ALA A 282 0.27 17.33 9.63
C ALA A 282 0.98 18.69 9.80
N PRO A 283 2.31 18.70 10.01
CA PRO A 283 3.06 19.95 10.18
C PRO A 283 3.07 20.85 8.95
N HIS A 284 3.05 20.26 7.75
CA HIS A 284 3.22 20.97 6.48
C HIS A 284 2.11 20.65 5.46
N PRO A 285 0.82 20.95 5.77
CA PRO A 285 -0.32 20.53 4.93
C PRO A 285 -0.28 21.10 3.51
N ARG A 286 0.34 22.26 3.30
CA ARG A 286 0.50 22.83 1.96
C ARG A 286 1.50 22.04 1.12
N ALA A 287 2.65 21.66 1.70
CA ALA A 287 3.64 20.81 1.04
C ALA A 287 3.06 19.41 0.74
N ALA A 288 2.22 18.89 1.65
CA ALA A 288 1.48 17.65 1.43
C ALA A 288 0.58 17.75 0.19
N HIS A 289 -0.22 18.80 0.04
CA HIS A 289 -1.04 19.01 -1.16
C HIS A 289 -0.19 19.15 -2.43
N GLU A 290 0.97 19.80 -2.34
CA GLU A 290 1.89 19.93 -3.48
C GLU A 290 2.41 18.56 -3.92
N PHE A 291 2.76 17.68 -2.97
CA PHE A 291 3.15 16.30 -3.24
C PHE A 291 1.98 15.50 -3.84
N LEU A 292 0.78 15.57 -3.26
CA LEU A 292 -0.39 14.89 -3.80
C LEU A 292 -0.68 15.33 -5.24
N ASN A 293 -0.61 16.63 -5.52
CA ASN A 293 -0.82 17.14 -6.88
C ASN A 293 0.27 16.71 -7.86
N PHE A 294 1.52 16.58 -7.39
CA PHE A 294 2.62 16.05 -8.19
C PHE A 294 2.38 14.56 -8.54
N ILE A 295 1.97 13.75 -7.57
CA ILE A 295 1.62 12.34 -7.82
C ILE A 295 0.47 12.21 -8.85
N LEU A 296 -0.50 13.13 -8.83
CA LEU A 296 -1.61 13.16 -9.80
C LEU A 296 -1.21 13.56 -11.23
N GLU A 297 0.03 13.94 -11.48
CA GLU A 297 0.50 14.14 -12.85
C GLU A 297 0.54 12.80 -13.61
N PRO A 298 -0.09 12.71 -14.80
CA PRO A 298 -0.22 11.44 -15.51
C PRO A 298 1.10 10.71 -15.76
N ARG A 299 2.18 11.46 -16.04
CA ARG A 299 3.51 10.87 -16.27
C ARG A 299 4.17 10.38 -14.98
N VAL A 300 3.90 11.04 -13.86
CA VAL A 300 4.47 10.68 -12.56
C VAL A 300 3.85 9.38 -12.07
N ILE A 301 2.51 9.32 -12.01
CA ILE A 301 1.84 8.11 -11.54
C ILE A 301 2.02 6.92 -12.50
N ALA A 302 2.09 7.16 -13.80
CA ALA A 302 2.43 6.11 -14.76
C ALA A 302 3.85 5.58 -14.56
N ALA A 303 4.83 6.44 -14.23
CA ALA A 303 6.19 6.00 -13.91
C ALA A 303 6.21 5.14 -12.64
N ILE A 304 5.41 5.50 -11.62
CA ILE A 304 5.23 4.68 -10.42
C ILE A 304 4.68 3.31 -10.81
N THR A 305 3.55 3.26 -11.54
CA THR A 305 2.98 1.98 -12.05
C THR A 305 4.01 1.19 -12.85
N ASN A 306 4.81 1.82 -13.69
CA ASN A 306 5.82 1.14 -14.51
C ASN A 306 6.96 0.56 -13.67
N ASP A 307 7.28 1.17 -12.53
CA ASP A 307 8.30 0.67 -11.61
C ASP A 307 7.76 -0.47 -10.71
N ILE A 308 6.63 -0.22 -10.01
CA ILE A 308 6.14 -1.14 -8.97
C ILE A 308 5.04 -2.09 -9.43
N ARG A 309 4.51 -1.92 -10.64
CA ARG A 309 3.54 -2.83 -11.29
C ARG A 309 2.14 -2.88 -10.65
N TYR A 310 1.79 -1.92 -9.84
CA TYR A 310 0.42 -1.74 -9.33
C TYR A 310 -0.40 -0.88 -10.29
N ALA A 311 -1.69 -1.19 -10.44
CA ALA A 311 -2.59 -0.36 -11.21
C ALA A 311 -2.80 0.98 -10.51
N ASN A 312 -2.77 2.08 -11.26
CA ASN A 312 -3.09 3.40 -10.72
C ASN A 312 -4.55 3.80 -11.03
N ASP A 313 -5.01 4.83 -10.35
CA ASP A 313 -6.38 5.32 -10.43
C ASP A 313 -6.53 6.60 -11.26
N ASN A 314 -5.54 6.92 -12.08
CA ASN A 314 -5.49 8.11 -12.92
C ASN A 314 -5.73 7.73 -14.39
N ALA A 315 -6.94 7.97 -14.89
CA ALA A 315 -7.32 7.61 -16.28
C ALA A 315 -6.46 8.29 -17.36
N ALA A 316 -5.90 9.48 -17.06
CA ALA A 316 -5.02 10.17 -17.98
C ALA A 316 -3.61 9.54 -18.06
N ALA A 317 -3.27 8.65 -17.12
CA ALA A 317 -1.97 7.99 -17.07
C ALA A 317 -1.85 6.81 -18.04
N ASP A 318 -2.95 6.22 -18.49
CA ASP A 318 -2.97 5.02 -19.36
C ASP A 318 -2.08 5.17 -20.59
N ALA A 319 -2.02 6.38 -21.17
CA ALA A 319 -1.18 6.68 -22.34
C ALA A 319 0.34 6.57 -22.07
N TYR A 320 0.75 6.48 -20.80
CA TYR A 320 2.15 6.46 -20.36
C TYR A 320 2.52 5.18 -19.59
N VAL A 321 1.53 4.35 -19.26
CA VAL A 321 1.75 3.03 -18.67
C VAL A 321 2.30 2.09 -19.73
N ASP A 322 3.29 1.27 -19.35
CA ASP A 322 3.84 0.21 -20.21
C ASP A 322 2.69 -0.70 -20.68
N PRO A 323 2.50 -0.92 -21.99
CA PRO A 323 1.46 -1.81 -22.51
C PRO A 323 1.52 -3.24 -21.91
N GLN A 324 2.70 -3.73 -21.53
CA GLN A 324 2.83 -5.04 -20.86
C GLN A 324 2.20 -5.07 -19.47
N ILE A 325 2.02 -3.90 -18.83
CA ILE A 325 1.35 -3.76 -17.55
C ILE A 325 -0.12 -3.43 -17.75
N LEU A 326 -0.41 -2.43 -18.61
CA LEU A 326 -1.77 -1.95 -18.85
C LEU A 326 -2.70 -3.07 -19.36
N TYR A 327 -2.17 -3.99 -20.17
CA TYR A 327 -2.92 -5.13 -20.70
C TYR A 327 -2.68 -6.44 -19.95
N ASP A 328 -1.97 -6.43 -18.82
CA ASP A 328 -1.84 -7.61 -17.96
C ASP A 328 -3.15 -7.79 -17.15
N PRO A 329 -3.91 -8.87 -17.38
CA PRO A 329 -5.19 -9.10 -16.70
C PRO A 329 -5.04 -9.38 -15.18
N ALA A 330 -3.83 -9.62 -14.72
CA ALA A 330 -3.52 -9.70 -13.29
C ALA A 330 -3.53 -8.31 -12.66
N VAL A 331 -2.98 -7.30 -13.36
CA VAL A 331 -2.85 -5.92 -12.86
C VAL A 331 -4.11 -5.10 -13.17
N TYR A 332 -4.61 -5.21 -14.40
CA TYR A 332 -5.83 -4.55 -14.87
C TYR A 332 -6.89 -5.60 -15.26
N PRO A 333 -7.66 -6.13 -14.28
CA PRO A 333 -8.61 -7.21 -14.52
C PRO A 333 -9.70 -6.81 -15.52
N PRO A 334 -10.03 -7.68 -16.49
CA PRO A 334 -11.10 -7.40 -17.46
C PRO A 334 -12.48 -7.43 -16.76
N PRO A 335 -13.54 -6.83 -17.35
CA PRO A 335 -14.86 -6.70 -16.74
C PRO A 335 -15.45 -8.00 -16.21
N ALA A 336 -15.25 -9.12 -16.89
CA ALA A 336 -15.74 -10.43 -16.47
C ALA A 336 -15.07 -10.92 -15.17
N VAL A 337 -13.83 -10.50 -14.90
CA VAL A 337 -13.12 -10.76 -13.64
C VAL A 337 -13.59 -9.79 -12.57
N GLN A 338 -13.70 -8.50 -12.92
CA GLN A 338 -14.17 -7.47 -11.98
C GLN A 338 -15.54 -7.79 -11.38
N ALA A 339 -16.44 -8.42 -12.16
CA ALA A 339 -17.79 -8.80 -11.70
C ALA A 339 -17.82 -9.80 -10.53
N ARG A 340 -16.71 -10.48 -10.23
CA ARG A 340 -16.59 -11.43 -9.12
C ARG A 340 -15.67 -10.93 -7.99
N LEU A 341 -15.17 -9.71 -8.10
CA LEU A 341 -14.38 -9.10 -7.05
C LEU A 341 -15.30 -8.49 -5.97
N TYR A 342 -14.84 -8.55 -4.74
CA TYR A 342 -15.47 -7.87 -3.61
C TYR A 342 -14.50 -6.88 -2.99
N GLN A 343 -15.02 -5.96 -2.21
CA GLN A 343 -14.24 -5.00 -1.43
C GLN A 343 -14.39 -5.33 0.05
N SER A 344 -13.34 -5.10 0.81
CA SER A 344 -13.39 -5.11 2.26
C SER A 344 -14.36 -4.03 2.75
N ALA A 345 -15.15 -4.37 3.75
CA ALA A 345 -15.98 -3.43 4.47
C ALA A 345 -15.27 -3.00 5.75
N GLU A 346 -15.52 -1.77 6.16
CA GLU A 346 -15.03 -1.25 7.44
C GLU A 346 -15.34 -2.21 8.59
N ALA A 347 -14.32 -2.62 9.33
CA ALA A 347 -14.45 -3.53 10.44
C ALA A 347 -14.62 -2.77 11.77
N ALA A 348 -15.67 -3.13 12.52
CA ALA A 348 -15.82 -2.64 13.89
C ALA A 348 -14.70 -3.21 14.79
N PRO A 349 -14.31 -2.52 15.88
CA PRO A 349 -13.22 -2.96 16.76
C PRO A 349 -13.39 -4.38 17.35
N ALA A 350 -14.64 -4.85 17.47
CA ALA A 350 -14.92 -6.22 17.91
C ALA A 350 -14.54 -7.25 16.84
N LEU A 351 -14.75 -6.93 15.57
CA LEU A 351 -14.39 -7.77 14.43
C LEU A 351 -12.86 -7.80 14.27
N GLU A 352 -12.19 -6.67 14.39
CA GLU A 352 -10.72 -6.62 14.36
C GLU A 352 -10.10 -7.51 15.44
N ARG A 353 -10.60 -7.44 16.67
CA ARG A 353 -10.15 -8.33 17.75
C ARG A 353 -10.43 -9.80 17.43
N LEU A 354 -11.53 -10.12 16.76
CA LEU A 354 -11.84 -11.49 16.34
C LEU A 354 -10.85 -11.96 15.27
N ARG A 355 -10.62 -11.16 14.21
CA ARG A 355 -9.65 -11.42 13.14
C ARG A 355 -8.25 -11.66 13.71
N THR A 356 -7.74 -10.73 14.52
CA THR A 356 -6.40 -10.82 15.14
C THR A 356 -6.23 -12.09 15.98
N ARG A 357 -7.22 -12.43 16.83
CA ARG A 357 -7.15 -13.66 17.65
C ARG A 357 -7.17 -14.93 16.80
N THR A 358 -8.04 -14.97 15.78
CA THR A 358 -8.12 -16.08 14.85
C THR A 358 -6.82 -16.26 14.09
N TRP A 359 -6.26 -15.15 13.59
CA TRP A 359 -5.00 -15.13 12.88
C TRP A 359 -3.82 -15.60 13.72
N THR A 360 -3.74 -15.11 14.96
CA THR A 360 -2.71 -15.57 15.91
C THR A 360 -2.75 -17.09 16.11
N ARG A 361 -3.96 -17.69 16.32
CA ARG A 361 -4.08 -19.13 16.47
C ARG A 361 -3.63 -19.89 15.22
N ILE A 362 -4.00 -19.41 14.03
CA ILE A 362 -3.59 -20.01 12.76
C ILE A 362 -2.05 -19.98 12.61
N LYS A 363 -1.41 -18.84 12.91
CA LYS A 363 0.05 -18.72 12.78
C LYS A 363 0.81 -19.56 13.79
N THR A 364 0.33 -19.66 15.02
CA THR A 364 1.02 -20.34 16.12
C THR A 364 0.65 -21.82 16.24
N ASP A 365 -0.32 -22.31 15.45
CA ASP A 365 -0.83 -23.69 15.51
C ASP A 365 -1.32 -24.08 16.91
N LEU A 366 -1.99 -23.13 17.63
CA LEU A 366 -2.52 -23.29 18.98
C LEU A 366 -4.03 -23.39 19.01
#